data_d1d5637ffcec34300be6bb4af4ce9169
#
_entry.id   d1d5637ffcec34300be6bb4af4ce9169
#
_cell.length_a   1.000
_cell.length_b   1.000
_cell.length_c   1.000
_cell.angle_alpha   90.00
_cell.angle_beta   90.00
_cell.angle_gamma   90.00
#
_symmetry.space_group_name_H-M   'P 1'
#
loop_
_entity.id
_entity.type
_entity.pdbx_description
1 polymer ?
#
loop_
_entity_poly.entity_id
_entity_poly.type
_entity_poly.pdbx_seq_one_letter_code
_entity_poly.pdbx_strand_id
1 'polypeptide(L)'
;VATTTQLTLEQYHAQYAHQAGWEFRRGEAIRKPVPTTLHAILQYILCAMLWEAGYVSGSEIDLRIAKHWQPRPDVTADLNLEEPYPTKPVQIVSEILSDDQMKELLEKCADYALLGIEQVFVFEPESHTIFVWNRAARQLDRVTDMNLANGRVIAGVELWQRFEARRRRRPETGV
;
A
#
# COMPACT_ATOMS: atom_id res chain seq x y z
N VAL A 1 -23.83 9.55 -21.03
CA VAL A 1 -23.79 9.16 -19.60
C VAL A 1 -23.56 7.66 -19.58
N ALA A 2 -22.34 7.23 -19.27
CA ALA A 2 -22.04 5.81 -19.11
C ALA A 2 -22.77 5.33 -17.86
N THR A 3 -23.72 4.43 -18.02
CA THR A 3 -24.41 3.76 -16.91
C THR A 3 -23.41 2.77 -16.33
N THR A 4 -22.68 3.16 -15.29
CA THR A 4 -21.84 2.23 -14.54
C THR A 4 -22.77 1.26 -13.82
N THR A 5 -22.82 0.02 -14.26
CA THR A 5 -23.60 -1.03 -13.59
C THR A 5 -22.91 -1.30 -12.25
N GLN A 6 -23.56 -0.93 -11.15
CA GLN A 6 -23.03 -1.26 -9.82
C GLN A 6 -23.02 -2.78 -9.61
N LEU A 7 -21.88 -3.30 -9.19
CA LEU A 7 -21.68 -4.70 -8.88
C LEU A 7 -22.02 -4.96 -7.41
N THR A 8 -22.60 -6.12 -7.14
CA THR A 8 -22.58 -6.66 -5.78
C THR A 8 -21.18 -7.21 -5.47
N LEU A 9 -20.86 -7.36 -4.19
CA LEU A 9 -19.59 -7.98 -3.78
C LEU A 9 -19.45 -9.40 -4.33
N GLU A 10 -20.55 -10.16 -4.40
CA GLU A 10 -20.56 -11.50 -4.95
C GLU A 10 -20.22 -11.49 -6.46
N GLN A 11 -20.80 -10.57 -7.21
CA GLN A 11 -20.48 -10.39 -8.63
C GLN A 11 -19.02 -9.98 -8.83
N TYR A 12 -18.49 -9.08 -7.99
CA TYR A 12 -17.08 -8.74 -8.01
C TYR A 12 -16.19 -9.94 -7.75
N HIS A 13 -16.48 -10.75 -6.73
CA HIS A 13 -15.71 -11.94 -6.42
C HIS A 13 -15.73 -12.96 -7.56
N ALA A 14 -16.87 -13.16 -8.19
CA ALA A 14 -17.00 -14.09 -9.31
C ALA A 14 -16.20 -13.65 -10.56
N GLN A 15 -16.12 -12.34 -10.81
CA GLN A 15 -15.57 -11.80 -12.05
C GLN A 15 -14.12 -11.27 -11.93
N TYR A 16 -13.76 -10.65 -10.80
CA TYR A 16 -12.53 -9.87 -10.68
C TYR A 16 -11.61 -10.29 -9.54
N ALA A 17 -12.11 -10.87 -8.43
CA ALA A 17 -11.30 -11.08 -7.23
C ALA A 17 -10.08 -11.99 -7.44
N HIS A 18 -10.12 -12.88 -8.42
CA HIS A 18 -9.02 -13.76 -8.79
C HIS A 18 -8.07 -13.16 -9.84
N GLN A 19 -8.34 -11.93 -10.30
CA GLN A 19 -7.50 -11.21 -11.26
C GLN A 19 -6.64 -10.19 -10.54
N ALA A 20 -5.34 -10.15 -10.87
CA ALA A 20 -4.43 -9.12 -10.35
C ALA A 20 -4.84 -7.72 -10.83
N GLY A 21 -4.57 -6.72 -10.01
CA GLY A 21 -4.76 -5.32 -10.37
C GLY A 21 -6.20 -4.82 -10.31
N TRP A 22 -7.11 -5.52 -9.62
CA TRP A 22 -8.46 -5.06 -9.38
C TRP A 22 -8.73 -4.89 -7.88
N GLU A 23 -9.48 -3.87 -7.51
CA GLU A 23 -10.04 -3.69 -6.16
C GLU A 23 -11.54 -3.37 -6.24
N PHE A 24 -12.28 -3.66 -5.18
CA PHE A 24 -13.71 -3.37 -5.09
C PHE A 24 -13.95 -2.16 -4.20
N ARG A 25 -14.62 -1.15 -4.72
CA ARG A 25 -14.95 0.06 -3.95
C ARG A 25 -16.36 0.55 -4.29
N ARG A 26 -17.24 0.55 -3.28
CA ARG A 26 -18.60 1.12 -3.36
C ARG A 26 -19.43 0.65 -4.55
N GLY A 27 -19.36 -0.64 -4.85
CA GLY A 27 -20.09 -1.25 -5.96
C GLY A 27 -19.39 -1.19 -7.31
N GLU A 28 -18.14 -0.74 -7.35
CA GLU A 28 -17.35 -0.65 -8.59
C GLU A 28 -16.12 -1.55 -8.51
N ALA A 29 -15.81 -2.22 -9.62
CA ALA A 29 -14.51 -2.84 -9.81
C ALA A 29 -13.57 -1.78 -10.40
N ILE A 30 -12.54 -1.43 -9.65
CA ILE A 30 -11.56 -0.42 -10.03
C ILE A 30 -10.27 -1.12 -10.42
N ARG A 31 -9.77 -0.80 -11.62
CA ARG A 31 -8.50 -1.32 -12.08
C ARG A 31 -7.37 -0.42 -11.58
N LYS A 32 -6.43 -1.01 -10.86
CA LYS A 32 -5.20 -0.32 -10.44
C LYS A 32 -4.29 -0.07 -11.65
N PRO A 33 -3.56 1.04 -11.67
CA PRO A 33 -2.53 1.28 -12.67
C PRO A 33 -1.48 0.17 -12.67
N VAL A 34 -0.88 -0.08 -13.84
CA VAL A 34 0.27 -0.98 -13.92
C VAL A 34 1.45 -0.36 -13.17
N PRO A 35 2.06 -1.05 -12.20
CA PRO A 35 3.15 -0.47 -11.44
C PRO A 35 4.37 -0.17 -12.32
N THR A 36 5.01 0.97 -12.10
CA THR A 36 6.29 1.29 -12.72
C THR A 36 7.42 0.47 -12.09
N THR A 37 8.58 0.44 -12.73
CA THR A 37 9.76 -0.24 -12.15
C THR A 37 10.14 0.34 -10.79
N LEU A 38 10.07 1.66 -10.60
CA LEU A 38 10.35 2.31 -9.32
C LEU A 38 9.36 1.88 -8.24
N HIS A 39 8.07 1.83 -8.58
CA HIS A 39 7.02 1.35 -7.72
C HIS A 39 7.29 -0.10 -7.25
N ALA A 40 7.55 -1.01 -8.18
CA ALA A 40 7.80 -2.42 -7.87
C ALA A 40 9.05 -2.62 -6.99
N ILE A 41 10.14 -1.87 -7.25
CA ILE A 41 11.35 -1.90 -6.43
C ILE A 41 11.04 -1.44 -4.99
N LEU A 42 10.31 -0.35 -4.85
CA LEU A 42 9.98 0.19 -3.53
C LEU A 42 9.03 -0.73 -2.74
N GLN A 43 8.03 -1.33 -3.39
CA GLN A 43 7.17 -2.36 -2.76
C GLN A 43 8.00 -3.49 -2.17
N TYR A 44 8.96 -4.02 -2.95
CA TYR A 44 9.82 -5.10 -2.50
C TYR A 44 10.66 -4.70 -1.27
N ILE A 45 11.26 -3.51 -1.28
CA ILE A 45 12.10 -3.02 -0.20
C ILE A 45 11.28 -2.79 1.07
N LEU A 46 10.10 -2.18 0.94
CA LEU A 46 9.19 -1.96 2.06
C LEU A 46 8.76 -3.28 2.71
N CYS A 47 8.39 -4.28 1.91
CA CYS A 47 8.07 -5.61 2.44
C CYS A 47 9.25 -6.21 3.21
N ALA A 48 10.47 -6.14 2.66
CA ALA A 48 11.66 -6.67 3.31
C ALA A 48 11.98 -5.96 4.64
N MET A 49 11.91 -4.63 4.66
CA MET A 49 12.21 -3.85 5.87
C MET A 49 11.14 -4.02 6.95
N LEU A 50 9.87 -4.13 6.58
CA LEU A 50 8.80 -4.44 7.53
C LEU A 50 8.95 -5.86 8.10
N TRP A 51 9.36 -6.83 7.28
CA TRP A 51 9.71 -8.17 7.76
C TRP A 51 10.89 -8.13 8.77
N GLU A 52 11.95 -7.41 8.46
CA GLU A 52 13.09 -7.21 9.37
C GLU A 52 12.67 -6.50 10.68
N ALA A 53 11.64 -5.66 10.61
CA ALA A 53 11.04 -4.98 11.76
C ALA A 53 10.05 -5.86 12.57
N GLY A 54 9.87 -7.13 12.17
CA GLY A 54 9.05 -8.11 12.91
C GLY A 54 7.61 -8.22 12.48
N TYR A 55 7.24 -7.69 11.31
CA TYR A 55 5.90 -7.85 10.73
C TYR A 55 5.88 -8.93 9.66
N VAL A 56 4.76 -9.62 9.51
CA VAL A 56 4.44 -10.36 8.29
C VAL A 56 3.96 -9.34 7.27
N SER A 57 4.58 -9.29 6.10
CA SER A 57 4.29 -8.27 5.08
C SER A 57 4.18 -8.86 3.69
N GLY A 58 3.42 -8.20 2.84
CA GLY A 58 3.27 -8.57 1.44
C GLY A 58 2.70 -7.44 0.61
N SER A 59 2.84 -7.55 -0.71
CA SER A 59 2.32 -6.59 -1.67
C SER A 59 1.01 -7.06 -2.28
N GLU A 60 0.13 -6.09 -2.62
CA GLU A 60 -1.13 -6.34 -3.35
C GLU A 60 -2.06 -7.36 -2.67
N ILE A 61 -2.03 -7.44 -1.33
CA ILE A 61 -2.91 -8.33 -0.57
C ILE A 61 -4.33 -7.78 -0.58
N ASP A 62 -5.31 -8.65 -0.91
CA ASP A 62 -6.72 -8.33 -0.92
C ASP A 62 -7.26 -8.24 0.52
N LEU A 63 -7.61 -7.04 0.99
CA LEU A 63 -8.14 -6.84 2.34
C LEU A 63 -9.67 -6.97 2.33
N ARG A 64 -10.19 -8.06 2.87
CA ARG A 64 -11.63 -8.37 2.91
C ARG A 64 -12.31 -7.91 4.20
N ILE A 65 -11.97 -6.72 4.67
CA ILE A 65 -12.40 -6.17 5.95
C ILE A 65 -13.85 -5.66 5.91
N ALA A 66 -14.26 -5.06 4.79
CA ALA A 66 -15.58 -4.47 4.65
C ALA A 66 -16.27 -4.87 3.34
N LYS A 67 -17.61 -5.01 3.39
CA LYS A 67 -18.40 -5.43 2.23
C LYS A 67 -18.46 -4.37 1.11
N HIS A 68 -18.30 -3.10 1.45
CA HIS A 68 -18.39 -2.00 0.50
C HIS A 68 -17.04 -1.59 -0.10
N TRP A 69 -15.95 -2.06 0.47
CA TRP A 69 -14.61 -1.79 -0.03
C TRP A 69 -13.64 -2.90 0.35
N GLN A 70 -13.01 -3.48 -0.64
CA GLN A 70 -11.94 -4.48 -0.51
C GLN A 70 -10.72 -3.96 -1.25
N PRO A 71 -9.87 -3.14 -0.57
CA PRO A 71 -8.68 -2.57 -1.17
C PRO A 71 -7.56 -3.59 -1.31
N ARG A 72 -6.67 -3.31 -2.24
CA ARG A 72 -5.37 -3.97 -2.37
C ARG A 72 -4.27 -2.93 -2.22
N PRO A 73 -3.83 -2.63 -1.01
CA PRO A 73 -2.73 -1.69 -0.78
C PRO A 73 -1.45 -2.16 -1.48
N ASP A 74 -0.59 -1.22 -1.82
CA ASP A 74 0.70 -1.56 -2.42
C ASP A 74 1.55 -2.41 -1.49
N VAL A 75 1.53 -2.11 -0.19
CA VAL A 75 2.12 -2.97 0.86
C VAL A 75 1.17 -3.07 2.05
N THR A 76 1.05 -4.27 2.59
CA THR A 76 0.30 -4.57 3.81
C THR A 76 1.22 -5.25 4.81
N ALA A 77 1.11 -4.90 6.10
CA ALA A 77 1.86 -5.58 7.15
C ALA A 77 1.06 -5.67 8.45
N ASP A 78 1.26 -6.79 9.16
CA ASP A 78 0.68 -7.06 10.46
C ASP A 78 1.61 -7.97 11.25
N LEU A 79 1.55 -7.95 12.59
CA LEU A 79 2.30 -8.89 13.42
C LEU A 79 1.82 -10.33 13.22
N ASN A 80 0.54 -10.49 12.86
CA ASN A 80 -0.09 -11.78 12.58
C ASN A 80 -1.06 -11.65 11.41
N LEU A 81 -0.54 -11.60 10.20
CA LEU A 81 -1.33 -11.44 8.99
C LEU A 81 -2.22 -12.67 8.74
N GLU A 82 -3.53 -12.46 8.70
CA GLU A 82 -4.53 -13.54 8.55
C GLU A 82 -4.50 -14.15 7.14
N GLU A 83 -4.64 -15.46 7.08
CA GLU A 83 -4.71 -16.23 5.84
C GLU A 83 -6.12 -16.80 5.60
N PRO A 84 -6.56 -17.01 4.34
CA PRO A 84 -5.91 -16.64 3.08
C PRO A 84 -6.02 -15.16 2.75
N TYR A 85 -6.87 -14.43 3.41
CA TYR A 85 -7.10 -12.98 3.24
C TYR A 85 -7.42 -12.35 4.59
N PRO A 86 -6.87 -11.18 4.92
CA PRO A 86 -7.25 -10.44 6.13
C PRO A 86 -8.73 -10.05 6.09
N THR A 87 -9.47 -10.45 7.13
CA THR A 87 -10.88 -10.10 7.35
C THR A 87 -11.05 -9.10 8.50
N LYS A 88 -9.95 -8.76 9.17
CA LYS A 88 -9.85 -7.76 10.24
C LYS A 88 -8.88 -6.65 9.84
N PRO A 89 -9.00 -5.46 10.43
CA PRO A 89 -8.05 -4.38 10.18
C PRO A 89 -6.63 -4.82 10.45
N VAL A 90 -5.75 -4.56 9.48
CA VAL A 90 -4.30 -4.77 9.62
C VAL A 90 -3.64 -3.57 10.27
N GLN A 91 -2.44 -3.74 10.81
CA GLN A 91 -1.75 -2.65 11.50
C GLN A 91 -1.20 -1.60 10.55
N ILE A 92 -0.65 -2.01 9.41
CA ILE A 92 0.05 -1.11 8.50
C ILE A 92 -0.41 -1.35 7.07
N VAL A 93 -0.74 -0.26 6.38
CA VAL A 93 -0.79 -0.22 4.92
C VAL A 93 0.13 0.87 4.40
N SER A 94 0.67 0.66 3.21
CA SER A 94 1.47 1.65 2.50
C SER A 94 1.01 1.77 1.07
N GLU A 95 0.93 3.00 0.59
CA GLU A 95 0.67 3.36 -0.81
C GLU A 95 1.90 4.06 -1.38
N ILE A 96 2.19 3.79 -2.63
CA ILE A 96 3.30 4.43 -3.35
C ILE A 96 2.69 5.38 -4.36
N LEU A 97 2.97 6.66 -4.19
CA LEU A 97 2.46 7.71 -5.05
C LEU A 97 3.00 7.54 -6.48
N SER A 98 2.08 7.48 -7.42
CA SER A 98 2.35 7.64 -8.84
C SER A 98 1.72 8.94 -9.33
N ASP A 99 2.27 9.52 -10.39
CA ASP A 99 1.81 10.81 -10.93
C ASP A 99 0.28 10.92 -11.07
N ASP A 100 -0.26 12.09 -10.75
CA ASP A 100 -1.65 12.53 -10.95
C ASP A 100 -2.76 11.97 -10.02
N GLN A 101 -2.46 11.25 -8.93
CA GLN A 101 -3.49 10.62 -8.09
C GLN A 101 -3.61 11.16 -6.66
N MET A 102 -3.08 12.33 -6.33
CA MET A 102 -3.05 12.84 -4.96
C MET A 102 -4.45 12.92 -4.31
N LYS A 103 -5.47 13.37 -5.03
CA LYS A 103 -6.84 13.49 -4.49
C LYS A 103 -7.40 12.12 -4.13
N GLU A 104 -7.30 11.16 -5.03
CA GLU A 104 -7.77 9.79 -4.81
C GLU A 104 -7.02 9.11 -3.66
N LEU A 105 -5.72 9.35 -3.57
CA LEU A 105 -4.87 8.86 -2.49
C LEU A 105 -5.29 9.40 -1.12
N LEU A 106 -5.61 10.68 -1.00
CA LEU A 106 -6.10 11.27 0.25
C LEU A 106 -7.44 10.67 0.68
N GLU A 107 -8.35 10.44 -0.27
CA GLU A 107 -9.61 9.75 -0.01
C GLU A 107 -9.36 8.31 0.46
N LYS A 108 -8.44 7.59 -0.18
CA LYS A 108 -8.02 6.25 0.21
C LYS A 108 -7.45 6.21 1.62
N CYS A 109 -6.56 7.14 1.97
CA CYS A 109 -5.99 7.23 3.33
C CYS A 109 -7.06 7.45 4.39
N ALA A 110 -8.03 8.32 4.11
CA ALA A 110 -9.17 8.55 5.01
C ALA A 110 -10.03 7.28 5.15
N ASP A 111 -10.31 6.59 4.06
CA ASP A 111 -11.08 5.34 4.05
C ASP A 111 -10.34 4.21 4.81
N TYR A 112 -9.01 4.07 4.66
CA TYR A 112 -8.21 3.13 5.46
C TYR A 112 -8.34 3.39 6.96
N ALA A 113 -8.29 4.66 7.36
CA ALA A 113 -8.49 5.04 8.75
C ALA A 113 -9.88 4.67 9.27
N LEU A 114 -10.93 4.78 8.43
CA LEU A 114 -12.29 4.36 8.75
C LEU A 114 -12.44 2.84 8.84
N LEU A 115 -11.66 2.07 8.08
CA LEU A 115 -11.60 0.61 8.22
C LEU A 115 -10.92 0.15 9.50
N GLY A 116 -10.29 1.06 10.26
CA GLY A 116 -9.60 0.74 11.51
C GLY A 116 -8.12 0.37 11.33
N ILE A 117 -7.54 0.59 10.16
CA ILE A 117 -6.12 0.37 9.92
C ILE A 117 -5.31 1.37 10.76
N GLU A 118 -4.35 0.87 11.52
CA GLU A 118 -3.68 1.66 12.57
C GLU A 118 -2.75 2.72 11.98
N GLN A 119 -1.91 2.35 11.03
CA GLN A 119 -0.94 3.24 10.40
C GLN A 119 -1.04 3.17 8.88
N VAL A 120 -1.13 4.33 8.25
CA VAL A 120 -1.15 4.47 6.79
C VAL A 120 0.03 5.32 6.38
N PHE A 121 0.96 4.74 5.63
CA PHE A 121 2.11 5.44 5.08
C PHE A 121 1.94 5.68 3.58
N VAL A 122 2.50 6.77 3.11
CA VAL A 122 2.56 7.10 1.69
C VAL A 122 4.00 7.43 1.31
N PHE A 123 4.45 6.91 0.20
CA PHE A 123 5.81 7.08 -0.28
C PHE A 123 5.83 7.73 -1.64
N GLU A 124 6.67 8.74 -1.79
CA GLU A 124 6.95 9.40 -3.05
C GLU A 124 8.39 9.08 -3.49
N PRO A 125 8.56 8.12 -4.42
CA PRO A 125 9.89 7.61 -4.74
C PRO A 125 10.81 8.62 -5.45
N GLU A 126 10.26 9.58 -6.18
CA GLU A 126 11.07 10.57 -6.90
C GLU A 126 11.71 11.60 -5.98
N SER A 127 10.99 12.06 -4.99
CA SER A 127 11.47 13.03 -4.01
C SER A 127 12.05 12.39 -2.74
N HIS A 128 12.04 11.05 -2.65
CA HIS A 128 12.44 10.31 -1.43
C HIS A 128 11.70 10.80 -0.19
N THR A 129 10.39 11.00 -0.33
CA THR A 129 9.56 11.51 0.76
C THR A 129 8.69 10.41 1.36
N ILE A 130 8.58 10.42 2.68
CA ILE A 130 7.69 9.55 3.45
C ILE A 130 6.65 10.43 4.11
N PHE A 131 5.39 10.01 4.01
CA PHE A 131 4.28 10.62 4.71
C PHE A 131 3.59 9.60 5.59
N VAL A 132 2.99 10.06 6.67
CA VAL A 132 2.07 9.30 7.51
C VAL A 132 0.72 10.01 7.55
N TRP A 133 -0.37 9.23 7.50
CA TRP A 133 -1.71 9.79 7.60
C TRP A 133 -2.02 10.23 9.03
N ASN A 134 -2.23 11.52 9.21
CA ASN A 134 -2.69 12.12 10.45
C ASN A 134 -4.22 12.09 10.50
N ARG A 135 -4.78 11.17 11.30
CA ARG A 135 -6.24 11.00 11.41
C ARG A 135 -6.95 12.23 11.97
N ALA A 136 -6.34 12.90 12.95
CA ALA A 136 -6.95 14.06 13.60
C ALA A 136 -7.02 15.26 12.67
N ALA A 137 -5.92 15.54 11.96
CA ALA A 137 -5.83 16.63 11.00
C ALA A 137 -6.39 16.28 9.61
N ARG A 138 -6.62 14.99 9.32
CA ARG A 138 -7.05 14.46 8.02
C ARG A 138 -6.13 14.89 6.88
N GLN A 139 -4.85 14.76 7.10
CA GLN A 139 -3.80 15.15 6.16
C GLN A 139 -2.62 14.19 6.19
N LEU A 140 -1.75 14.30 5.20
CA LEU A 140 -0.46 13.64 5.18
C LEU A 140 0.59 14.52 5.85
N ASP A 141 1.19 14.03 6.92
CA ASP A 141 2.31 14.67 7.58
C ASP A 141 3.62 14.07 7.06
N ARG A 142 4.53 14.91 6.62
CA ARG A 142 5.86 14.48 6.20
C ARG A 142 6.67 14.01 7.40
N VAL A 143 7.29 12.84 7.27
CA VAL A 143 8.14 12.26 8.32
C VAL A 143 9.49 11.87 7.76
N THR A 144 10.50 11.79 8.64
CA THR A 144 11.84 11.34 8.26
C THR A 144 11.93 9.82 8.29
N ASP A 145 11.28 9.20 9.28
CA ASP A 145 11.36 7.78 9.57
C ASP A 145 9.96 7.19 9.78
N MET A 146 9.82 5.90 9.59
CA MET A 146 8.59 5.19 9.95
C MET A 146 8.69 4.72 11.41
N ASN A 147 7.98 5.40 12.31
CA ASN A 147 7.82 4.94 13.69
C ASN A 147 6.68 3.93 13.73
N LEU A 148 7.00 2.66 13.97
CA LEU A 148 6.04 1.57 13.91
C LEU A 148 5.39 1.32 15.27
N ALA A 149 4.15 0.82 15.27
CA ALA A 149 3.36 0.58 16.47
C ALA A 149 4.01 -0.42 17.46
N ASN A 150 4.84 -1.34 16.96
CA ASN A 150 5.62 -2.27 17.80
C ASN A 150 6.86 -1.63 18.46
N GLY A 151 7.05 -0.32 18.33
CA GLY A 151 8.17 0.44 18.87
C GLY A 151 9.46 0.39 18.05
N ARG A 152 9.46 -0.32 16.91
CA ARG A 152 10.58 -0.29 15.98
C ARG A 152 10.53 0.92 15.07
N VAL A 153 11.67 1.27 14.50
CA VAL A 153 11.82 2.39 13.58
C VAL A 153 12.48 1.88 12.30
N ILE A 154 11.89 2.21 11.17
CA ILE A 154 12.55 2.08 9.87
C ILE A 154 13.08 3.46 9.50
N ALA A 155 14.40 3.62 9.50
CA ALA A 155 15.05 4.86 9.15
C ALA A 155 14.86 5.17 7.66
N GLY A 156 14.32 6.35 7.36
CA GLY A 156 14.10 6.76 5.97
C GLY A 156 15.37 6.84 5.16
N VAL A 157 16.49 7.26 5.78
CA VAL A 157 17.79 7.28 5.12
C VAL A 157 18.20 5.88 4.66
N GLU A 158 17.99 4.85 5.47
CA GLU A 158 18.29 3.47 5.11
C GLU A 158 17.38 2.95 4.02
N LEU A 159 16.07 3.24 4.11
CA LEU A 159 15.09 2.88 3.09
C LEU A 159 15.50 3.41 1.71
N TRP A 160 15.80 4.70 1.64
CA TRP A 160 16.16 5.33 0.36
C TRP A 160 17.54 4.89 -0.14
N GLN A 161 18.49 4.59 0.74
CA GLN A 161 19.78 3.98 0.36
C GLN A 161 19.58 2.59 -0.26
N ARG A 162 18.74 1.73 0.34
CA ARG A 162 18.40 0.40 -0.22
C ARG A 162 17.66 0.53 -1.56
N PHE A 163 16.77 1.52 -1.69
CA PHE A 163 16.04 1.80 -2.92
C PHE A 163 17.00 2.20 -4.05
N GLU A 164 17.87 3.18 -3.81
CA GLU A 164 18.84 3.64 -4.81
C GLU A 164 19.87 2.55 -5.18
N ALA A 165 20.30 1.75 -4.23
CA ALA A 165 21.23 0.64 -4.50
C ALA A 165 20.64 -0.41 -5.45
N ARG A 166 19.32 -0.64 -5.37
CA ARG A 166 18.63 -1.58 -6.27
C ARG A 166 18.26 -0.96 -7.62
N ARG A 167 18.02 0.33 -7.65
CA ARG A 167 17.72 1.07 -8.87
C ARG A 167 18.92 1.19 -9.80
N ARG A 168 20.15 1.28 -9.25
CA ARG A 168 21.38 1.38 -10.03
C ARG A 168 21.71 0.03 -10.68
N ARG A 169 21.92 0.02 -11.99
CA ARG A 169 22.54 -1.13 -12.66
C ARG A 169 23.87 -1.43 -11.99
N ARG A 170 24.13 -2.68 -11.63
CA ARG A 170 25.50 -3.11 -11.34
C ARG A 170 26.34 -2.79 -12.55
N PRO A 171 27.51 -2.12 -12.42
CA PRO A 171 28.46 -2.04 -13.53
C PRO A 171 28.75 -3.47 -13.96
N GLU A 172 28.71 -3.71 -15.27
CA GLU A 172 29.13 -4.99 -15.81
C GLU A 172 30.57 -5.21 -15.31
N THR A 173 30.73 -6.18 -14.42
CA THR A 173 32.08 -6.68 -14.11
C THR A 173 32.55 -7.35 -15.37
N GLY A 174 33.32 -6.61 -16.20
CA GLY A 174 33.97 -7.15 -17.37
C GLY A 174 34.79 -8.37 -16.96
N VAL A 175 34.46 -9.50 -17.56
CA VAL A 175 35.27 -10.70 -17.58
C VAL A 175 36.40 -10.49 -18.60
#